data_b32d04e5c5c69f37bcfb411dab7eb941
#
_entry.id   b32d04e5c5c69f37bcfb411dab7eb941
#
_cell.length_a   1.000
_cell.length_b   1.000
_cell.length_c   1.000
_cell.angle_alpha   90.00
_cell.angle_beta   90.00
_cell.angle_gamma   90.00
#
_symmetry.space_group_name_H-M   'P 1'
#
loop_
_entity.id
_entity.type
_entity.pdbx_description
1 polymer ?
#
loop_
_entity_poly.entity_id
_entity_poly.type
_entity_poly.pdbx_seq_one_letter_code
_entity_poly.pdbx_strand_id
1 'polypeptide(L)'
;MRIDVARVSTTVLAAVMVITAGTATQTARAQVTQPSLYERLGGAYSIATVVDDFIERLLVNATLNANPALKEARARVPKAGLKFHVTAMVCEVSGGPCKYTGRAMKESHEKLNISQPEWDAMVVDFKATLNKFKVPQREQQELITIVGSTKNDIVRSSSGGQH
;
A
#
# COMPACT_ATOMS: atom_id res chain seq x y z
N MET A 1 4.28 98.05 15.75
CA MET A 1 5.01 97.22 16.72
C MET A 1 5.67 96.12 15.91
N ARG A 2 6.99 96.09 15.83
CA ARG A 2 7.80 95.31 14.94
C ARG A 2 8.01 93.94 15.56
N ILE A 3 7.89 92.88 14.74
CA ILE A 3 8.28 91.50 15.11
C ILE A 3 9.28 91.01 14.07
N ASP A 4 10.48 90.69 14.53
CA ASP A 4 11.57 90.23 13.76
C ASP A 4 11.38 88.73 13.43
N VAL A 5 11.64 88.40 12.18
CA VAL A 5 11.60 87.05 11.66
C VAL A 5 13.01 86.41 11.74
N ALA A 6 13.20 85.47 12.68
CA ALA A 6 14.42 84.71 12.79
C ALA A 6 14.40 83.58 11.74
N ARG A 7 15.42 83.54 10.89
CA ARG A 7 15.67 82.46 9.94
C ARG A 7 16.23 81.25 10.62
N VAL A 8 15.52 80.13 10.51
CA VAL A 8 16.01 78.84 10.90
C VAL A 8 16.48 78.07 9.67
N SER A 9 17.78 77.78 9.64
CA SER A 9 18.46 77.07 8.56
C SER A 9 18.26 75.55 8.78
N THR A 10 17.52 74.96 7.85
CA THR A 10 17.26 73.46 7.94
C THR A 10 18.34 72.73 7.17
N THR A 11 19.21 72.07 7.87
CA THR A 11 20.24 71.16 7.31
C THR A 11 19.56 69.83 7.00
N VAL A 12 19.40 69.48 5.74
CA VAL A 12 18.88 68.19 5.28
C VAL A 12 20.01 67.18 5.33
N LEU A 13 19.95 66.23 6.29
CA LEU A 13 20.85 65.09 6.38
C LEU A 13 20.24 63.98 5.51
N ALA A 14 20.82 63.73 4.34
CA ALA A 14 20.44 62.59 3.49
C ALA A 14 21.00 61.29 4.08
N ALA A 15 20.14 60.49 4.70
CA ALA A 15 20.47 59.13 5.12
C ALA A 15 20.39 58.18 3.91
N VAL A 16 21.55 57.74 3.41
CA VAL A 16 21.64 56.68 2.39
C VAL A 16 21.39 55.34 3.06
N MET A 17 20.18 54.78 2.89
CA MET A 17 19.86 53.40 3.26
C MET A 17 20.49 52.47 2.22
N VAL A 18 21.56 51.78 2.58
CA VAL A 18 22.11 50.66 1.80
C VAL A 18 21.25 49.41 2.12
N ILE A 19 20.33 49.07 1.20
CA ILE A 19 19.57 47.80 1.27
C ILE A 19 20.51 46.70 0.75
N THR A 20 21.15 45.97 1.65
CA THR A 20 21.82 44.71 1.33
C THR A 20 20.78 43.62 1.09
N ALA A 21 20.48 43.36 -0.20
CA ALA A 21 19.66 42.20 -0.60
C ALA A 21 20.46 40.93 -0.28
N GLY A 22 20.19 40.34 0.90
CA GLY A 22 20.67 39.01 1.27
C GLY A 22 19.98 37.97 0.38
N THR A 23 20.68 37.44 -0.61
CA THR A 23 20.24 36.29 -1.38
C THR A 23 20.25 35.08 -0.44
N ALA A 24 19.11 34.77 0.17
CA ALA A 24 18.90 33.51 0.88
C ALA A 24 18.94 32.39 -0.15
N THR A 25 20.09 31.72 -0.29
CA THR A 25 20.21 30.45 -1.01
C THR A 25 19.39 29.41 -0.24
N GLN A 26 18.13 29.21 -0.65
CA GLN A 26 17.34 28.06 -0.23
C GLN A 26 17.99 26.80 -0.79
N THR A 27 18.80 26.13 0.02
CA THR A 27 19.23 24.77 -0.25
C THR A 27 17.96 23.90 -0.25
N ALA A 28 17.50 23.55 -1.45
CA ALA A 28 16.44 22.57 -1.64
C ALA A 28 16.93 21.25 -1.00
N ARG A 29 16.44 20.97 0.20
CA ARG A 29 16.67 19.69 0.89
C ARG A 29 15.96 18.65 0.05
N ALA A 30 16.71 17.85 -0.71
CA ALA A 30 16.18 16.71 -1.42
C ALA A 30 15.42 15.84 -0.38
N GLN A 31 14.10 15.78 -0.49
CA GLN A 31 13.31 14.86 0.30
C GLN A 31 13.73 13.45 -0.11
N VAL A 32 14.43 12.76 0.79
CA VAL A 32 14.71 11.34 0.65
C VAL A 32 13.35 10.64 0.75
N THR A 33 12.72 10.36 -0.39
CA THR A 33 11.50 9.56 -0.45
C THR A 33 11.84 8.16 0.03
N GLN A 34 11.15 7.71 1.08
CA GLN A 34 11.32 6.33 1.57
C GLN A 34 10.96 5.35 0.45
N PRO A 35 11.74 4.24 0.28
CA PRO A 35 11.42 3.24 -0.72
C PRO A 35 10.00 2.70 -0.53
N SER A 36 9.27 2.49 -1.64
CA SER A 36 7.96 1.86 -1.64
C SER A 36 8.01 0.45 -1.02
N LEU A 37 6.88 -0.08 -0.59
CA LEU A 37 6.82 -1.48 -0.14
C LEU A 37 7.28 -2.43 -1.26
N TYR A 38 6.92 -2.15 -2.50
CA TYR A 38 7.36 -2.90 -3.68
C TYR A 38 8.89 -2.99 -3.78
N GLU A 39 9.59 -1.87 -3.62
CA GLU A 39 11.06 -1.83 -3.67
C GLU A 39 11.67 -2.60 -2.49
N ARG A 40 11.12 -2.43 -1.29
CA ARG A 40 11.57 -3.15 -0.09
C ARG A 40 11.32 -4.66 -0.17
N LEU A 41 10.29 -5.10 -0.90
CA LEU A 41 10.02 -6.51 -1.19
C LEU A 41 10.93 -7.11 -2.27
N GLY A 42 11.77 -6.30 -2.92
CA GLY A 42 12.68 -6.76 -3.98
C GLY A 42 12.07 -6.83 -5.37
N GLY A 43 10.95 -6.14 -5.58
CA GLY A 43 10.35 -5.99 -6.90
C GLY A 43 9.53 -7.19 -7.38
N ALA A 44 9.09 -7.15 -8.65
CA ALA A 44 8.10 -8.08 -9.21
C ALA A 44 8.54 -9.55 -9.15
N TYR A 45 9.80 -9.86 -9.38
CA TYR A 45 10.30 -11.24 -9.34
C TYR A 45 10.28 -11.85 -7.95
N SER A 46 10.67 -11.09 -6.93
CA SER A 46 10.61 -11.53 -5.53
C SER A 46 9.15 -11.73 -5.10
N ILE A 47 8.26 -10.81 -5.46
CA ILE A 47 6.82 -10.91 -5.20
C ILE A 47 6.26 -12.17 -5.88
N ALA A 48 6.58 -12.42 -7.16
CA ALA A 48 6.11 -13.61 -7.88
C ALA A 48 6.55 -14.92 -7.21
N THR A 49 7.78 -14.97 -6.70
CA THR A 49 8.31 -16.15 -5.99
C THR A 49 7.55 -16.41 -4.69
N VAL A 50 7.25 -15.36 -3.92
CA VAL A 50 6.45 -15.46 -2.70
C VAL A 50 5.01 -15.87 -3.01
N VAL A 51 4.40 -15.26 -4.03
CA VAL A 51 3.04 -15.59 -4.49
C VAL A 51 2.95 -17.03 -4.97
N ASP A 52 3.98 -17.54 -5.65
CA ASP A 52 4.02 -18.93 -6.12
C ASP A 52 3.86 -19.89 -4.95
N ASP A 53 4.68 -19.80 -3.91
CA ASP A 53 4.61 -20.64 -2.70
C ASP A 53 3.27 -20.46 -1.97
N PHE A 54 2.79 -19.22 -1.84
CA PHE A 54 1.52 -18.94 -1.19
C PHE A 54 0.35 -19.64 -1.89
N ILE A 55 0.25 -19.54 -3.20
CA ILE A 55 -0.82 -20.19 -3.96
C ILE A 55 -0.70 -21.72 -3.86
N GLU A 56 0.51 -22.30 -3.91
CA GLU A 56 0.68 -23.75 -3.73
C GLU A 56 0.19 -24.21 -2.35
N ARG A 57 0.43 -23.44 -1.28
CA ARG A 57 -0.11 -23.75 0.07
C ARG A 57 -1.62 -23.73 0.08
N LEU A 58 -2.25 -22.69 -0.47
CA LEU A 58 -3.71 -22.61 -0.54
C LEU A 58 -4.32 -23.80 -1.27
N LEU A 59 -3.66 -24.28 -2.33
CA LEU A 59 -4.16 -25.40 -3.15
C LEU A 59 -4.16 -26.73 -2.39
N VAL A 60 -3.32 -26.92 -1.39
CA VAL A 60 -3.24 -28.15 -0.59
C VAL A 60 -3.85 -28.00 0.82
N ASN A 61 -4.29 -26.81 1.20
CA ASN A 61 -4.87 -26.56 2.52
C ASN A 61 -6.19 -27.31 2.69
N ALA A 62 -6.27 -28.17 3.70
CA ALA A 62 -7.43 -29.03 3.94
C ALA A 62 -8.70 -28.25 4.25
N THR A 63 -8.61 -27.15 5.03
CA THR A 63 -9.75 -26.29 5.37
C THR A 63 -10.34 -25.64 4.11
N LEU A 64 -9.49 -25.11 3.24
CA LEU A 64 -9.93 -24.51 1.97
C LEU A 64 -10.45 -25.55 1.00
N ASN A 65 -9.88 -26.76 0.97
CA ASN A 65 -10.31 -27.85 0.09
C ASN A 65 -11.63 -28.49 0.52
N ALA A 66 -12.08 -28.27 1.76
CA ALA A 66 -13.40 -28.69 2.20
C ALA A 66 -14.54 -27.83 1.59
N ASN A 67 -14.25 -26.63 1.08
CA ASN A 67 -15.23 -25.76 0.46
C ASN A 67 -15.51 -26.19 -1.01
N PRO A 68 -16.71 -26.64 -1.33
CA PRO A 68 -17.04 -27.11 -2.68
C PRO A 68 -17.00 -25.98 -3.72
N ALA A 69 -17.36 -24.74 -3.34
CA ALA A 69 -17.33 -23.59 -4.26
C ALA A 69 -15.89 -23.22 -4.63
N LEU A 70 -14.94 -23.31 -3.68
CA LEU A 70 -13.52 -23.13 -3.97
C LEU A 70 -13.00 -24.23 -4.91
N LYS A 71 -13.38 -25.48 -4.66
CA LYS A 71 -12.99 -26.62 -5.51
C LYS A 71 -13.49 -26.41 -6.96
N GLU A 72 -14.74 -26.02 -7.11
CA GLU A 72 -15.32 -25.74 -8.42
C GLU A 72 -14.64 -24.56 -9.13
N ALA A 73 -14.38 -23.46 -8.41
CA ALA A 73 -13.70 -22.29 -8.96
C ALA A 73 -12.29 -22.63 -9.45
N ARG A 74 -11.56 -23.44 -8.71
CA ARG A 74 -10.20 -23.92 -9.09
C ARG A 74 -10.20 -24.75 -10.37
N ALA A 75 -11.25 -25.51 -10.62
CA ALA A 75 -11.37 -26.27 -11.86
C ALA A 75 -11.51 -25.39 -13.10
N ARG A 76 -12.00 -24.16 -12.94
CA ARG A 76 -12.22 -23.18 -14.03
C ARG A 76 -11.09 -22.17 -14.21
N VAL A 77 -10.30 -21.92 -13.17
CA VAL A 77 -9.23 -20.91 -13.20
C VAL A 77 -7.88 -21.58 -13.32
N PRO A 78 -7.15 -21.38 -14.42
CA PRO A 78 -5.79 -21.90 -14.56
C PRO A 78 -4.89 -21.38 -13.43
N LYS A 79 -4.17 -22.29 -12.77
CA LYS A 79 -3.25 -21.96 -11.68
C LYS A 79 -2.25 -20.84 -12.05
N ALA A 80 -1.69 -20.91 -13.23
CA ALA A 80 -0.75 -19.89 -13.74
C ALA A 80 -1.42 -18.51 -13.85
N GLY A 81 -2.67 -18.45 -14.31
CA GLY A 81 -3.44 -17.21 -14.37
C GLY A 81 -3.71 -16.62 -13.00
N LEU A 82 -4.05 -17.47 -12.02
CA LEU A 82 -4.23 -17.04 -10.63
C LEU A 82 -2.94 -16.44 -10.06
N LYS A 83 -1.81 -17.12 -10.19
CA LYS A 83 -0.50 -16.64 -9.75
C LYS A 83 -0.13 -15.31 -10.41
N PHE A 84 -0.37 -15.17 -11.71
CA PHE A 84 -0.15 -13.93 -12.45
C PHE A 84 -0.98 -12.77 -11.87
N HIS A 85 -2.28 -12.95 -11.71
CA HIS A 85 -3.17 -11.91 -11.19
C HIS A 85 -2.83 -11.52 -9.75
N VAL A 86 -2.55 -12.49 -8.87
CA VAL A 86 -2.16 -12.17 -7.48
C VAL A 86 -0.82 -11.44 -7.45
N THR A 87 0.16 -11.84 -8.28
CA THR A 87 1.44 -11.12 -8.40
C THR A 87 1.25 -9.68 -8.86
N ALA A 88 0.45 -9.46 -9.92
CA ALA A 88 0.17 -8.13 -10.43
C ALA A 88 -0.52 -7.24 -9.40
N MET A 89 -1.49 -7.80 -8.67
CA MET A 89 -2.19 -7.11 -7.60
C MET A 89 -1.25 -6.70 -6.45
N VAL A 90 -0.45 -7.63 -5.94
CA VAL A 90 0.51 -7.32 -4.85
C VAL A 90 1.53 -6.29 -5.32
N CYS A 91 2.03 -6.40 -6.54
CA CYS A 91 2.93 -5.41 -7.14
C CYS A 91 2.28 -4.02 -7.18
N GLU A 92 1.05 -3.90 -7.68
CA GLU A 92 0.35 -2.60 -7.77
C GLU A 92 0.07 -1.99 -6.40
N VAL A 93 -0.52 -2.76 -5.47
CA VAL A 93 -0.89 -2.23 -4.14
C VAL A 93 0.32 -1.94 -3.24
N SER A 94 1.49 -2.50 -3.54
CA SER A 94 2.74 -2.19 -2.85
C SER A 94 3.50 -0.99 -3.45
N GLY A 95 2.95 -0.34 -4.47
CA GLY A 95 3.54 0.84 -5.13
C GLY A 95 4.49 0.49 -6.27
N GLY A 96 4.36 -0.69 -6.86
CA GLY A 96 5.10 -1.11 -8.06
C GLY A 96 4.46 -0.64 -9.38
N PRO A 97 5.14 -0.86 -10.50
CA PRO A 97 4.71 -0.40 -11.82
C PRO A 97 3.66 -1.28 -12.49
N CYS A 98 3.28 -2.40 -11.88
CA CYS A 98 2.33 -3.35 -12.45
C CYS A 98 0.92 -2.74 -12.53
N LYS A 99 0.10 -3.34 -13.42
CA LYS A 99 -1.33 -3.05 -13.51
C LYS A 99 -2.13 -4.32 -13.24
N TYR A 100 -2.96 -4.29 -12.22
CA TYR A 100 -3.90 -5.36 -11.97
C TYR A 100 -5.09 -5.26 -12.93
N THR A 101 -5.30 -6.29 -13.71
CA THR A 101 -6.37 -6.36 -14.71
C THR A 101 -7.43 -7.40 -14.37
N GLY A 102 -7.36 -7.96 -13.16
CA GLY A 102 -8.34 -8.91 -12.65
C GLY A 102 -9.61 -8.24 -12.14
N ARG A 103 -10.56 -9.06 -11.68
CA ARG A 103 -11.81 -8.59 -11.05
C ARG A 103 -11.55 -8.05 -9.65
N ALA A 104 -12.43 -7.15 -9.17
CA ALA A 104 -12.40 -6.68 -7.79
C ALA A 104 -12.49 -7.85 -6.77
N MET A 105 -12.00 -7.65 -5.55
CA MET A 105 -11.99 -8.69 -4.50
C MET A 105 -13.41 -9.21 -4.23
N LYS A 106 -14.36 -8.32 -4.03
CA LYS A 106 -15.77 -8.69 -3.81
C LYS A 106 -16.31 -9.55 -4.94
N GLU A 107 -16.20 -9.08 -6.18
CA GLU A 107 -16.71 -9.78 -7.37
C GLU A 107 -16.02 -11.16 -7.56
N SER A 108 -14.73 -11.25 -7.26
CA SER A 108 -13.99 -12.51 -7.39
C SER A 108 -14.37 -13.57 -6.36
N HIS A 109 -14.87 -13.15 -5.18
CA HIS A 109 -15.11 -14.03 -4.04
C HIS A 109 -16.58 -14.21 -3.66
N GLU A 110 -17.51 -13.37 -4.18
CA GLU A 110 -18.92 -13.40 -3.78
C GLU A 110 -19.59 -14.78 -3.87
N LYS A 111 -19.17 -15.59 -4.85
CA LYS A 111 -19.73 -16.95 -5.08
C LYS A 111 -18.97 -18.05 -4.38
N LEU A 112 -17.87 -17.73 -3.69
CA LEU A 112 -17.03 -18.72 -3.04
C LEU A 112 -17.48 -19.04 -1.62
N ASN A 113 -18.41 -18.25 -1.06
CA ASN A 113 -18.95 -18.44 0.29
C ASN A 113 -17.88 -18.60 1.37
N ILE A 114 -16.79 -17.81 1.29
CA ILE A 114 -15.67 -17.89 2.22
C ILE A 114 -16.14 -17.63 3.66
N SER A 115 -15.90 -18.58 4.52
CA SER A 115 -16.17 -18.49 5.95
C SER A 115 -14.99 -17.87 6.72
N GLN A 116 -15.24 -17.47 7.99
CA GLN A 116 -14.18 -16.99 8.87
C GLN A 116 -13.06 -18.04 9.08
N PRO A 117 -13.33 -19.33 9.35
CA PRO A 117 -12.27 -20.33 9.46
C PRO A 117 -11.41 -20.48 8.20
N GLU A 118 -11.98 -20.37 7.02
CA GLU A 118 -11.24 -20.42 5.75
C GLU A 118 -10.36 -19.19 5.56
N TRP A 119 -10.86 -18.01 5.93
CA TRP A 119 -10.05 -16.80 5.95
C TRP A 119 -8.85 -16.95 6.92
N ASP A 120 -9.09 -17.45 8.12
CA ASP A 120 -8.04 -17.62 9.12
C ASP A 120 -6.98 -18.64 8.66
N ALA A 121 -7.40 -19.73 8.02
CA ALA A 121 -6.51 -20.72 7.42
C ALA A 121 -5.64 -20.10 6.30
N MET A 122 -6.22 -19.27 5.44
CA MET A 122 -5.49 -18.51 4.42
C MET A 122 -4.45 -17.57 5.04
N VAL A 123 -4.79 -16.85 6.12
CA VAL A 123 -3.87 -15.95 6.81
C VAL A 123 -2.70 -16.71 7.44
N VAL A 124 -2.94 -17.91 7.99
CA VAL A 124 -1.88 -18.80 8.50
C VAL A 124 -0.92 -19.19 7.38
N ASP A 125 -1.43 -19.63 6.23
CA ASP A 125 -0.60 -19.99 5.07
C ASP A 125 0.19 -18.80 4.54
N PHE A 126 -0.43 -17.62 4.50
CA PHE A 126 0.25 -16.39 4.08
C PHE A 126 1.43 -16.05 4.99
N LYS A 127 1.22 -16.03 6.31
CA LYS A 127 2.29 -15.80 7.29
C LYS A 127 3.41 -16.84 7.20
N ALA A 128 3.05 -18.11 7.00
CA ALA A 128 4.03 -19.19 6.83
C ALA A 128 4.89 -18.99 5.59
N THR A 129 4.29 -18.52 4.48
CA THR A 129 5.03 -18.16 3.26
C THR A 129 5.97 -16.98 3.52
N LEU A 130 5.49 -15.88 4.12
CA LEU A 130 6.33 -14.71 4.42
C LEU A 130 7.54 -15.08 5.29
N ASN A 131 7.34 -15.95 6.29
CA ASN A 131 8.40 -16.46 7.15
C ASN A 131 9.39 -17.34 6.38
N LYS A 132 8.92 -18.22 5.51
CA LYS A 132 9.78 -19.07 4.66
C LYS A 132 10.75 -18.24 3.83
N PHE A 133 10.28 -17.14 3.24
CA PHE A 133 11.10 -16.24 2.44
C PHE A 133 11.81 -15.16 3.27
N LYS A 134 11.75 -15.22 4.59
CA LYS A 134 12.41 -14.30 5.51
C LYS A 134 12.07 -12.83 5.22
N VAL A 135 10.82 -12.56 4.81
CA VAL A 135 10.34 -11.20 4.64
C VAL A 135 10.47 -10.46 5.98
N PRO A 136 11.06 -9.26 6.05
CA PRO A 136 11.25 -8.56 7.32
C PRO A 136 9.90 -8.22 7.99
N GLN A 137 9.88 -8.16 9.31
CA GLN A 137 8.64 -8.00 10.10
C GLN A 137 7.81 -6.76 9.72
N ARG A 138 8.47 -5.66 9.37
CA ARG A 138 7.81 -4.43 8.94
C ARG A 138 6.99 -4.67 7.66
N GLU A 139 7.62 -5.27 6.65
CA GLU A 139 7.01 -5.59 5.36
C GLU A 139 5.90 -6.63 5.51
N GLN A 140 6.10 -7.63 6.39
CA GLN A 140 5.05 -8.59 6.73
C GLN A 140 3.81 -7.89 7.29
N GLN A 141 3.98 -6.96 8.24
CA GLN A 141 2.88 -6.25 8.87
C GLN A 141 2.13 -5.36 7.86
N GLU A 142 2.85 -4.69 6.98
CA GLU A 142 2.25 -3.88 5.90
C GLU A 142 1.42 -4.77 4.95
N LEU A 143 1.96 -5.92 4.52
CA LEU A 143 1.25 -6.88 3.67
C LEU A 143 0.00 -7.47 4.37
N ILE A 144 0.12 -7.84 5.64
CA ILE A 144 -1.01 -8.39 6.43
C ILE A 144 -2.11 -7.32 6.58
N THR A 145 -1.75 -6.05 6.73
CA THR A 145 -2.70 -4.95 6.79
C THR A 145 -3.43 -4.77 5.46
N ILE A 146 -2.70 -4.80 4.35
CA ILE A 146 -3.28 -4.72 3.00
C ILE A 146 -4.25 -5.90 2.76
N VAL A 147 -3.83 -7.12 3.03
CA VAL A 147 -4.69 -8.31 2.90
C VAL A 147 -5.90 -8.20 3.83
N GLY A 148 -5.68 -7.79 5.09
CA GLY A 148 -6.75 -7.62 6.08
C GLY A 148 -7.83 -6.62 5.67
N SER A 149 -7.48 -5.58 4.91
CA SER A 149 -8.44 -4.60 4.40
C SER A 149 -9.47 -5.19 3.41
N THR A 150 -9.15 -6.31 2.77
CA THR A 150 -10.04 -6.98 1.81
C THR A 150 -11.02 -7.96 2.46
N LYS A 151 -10.89 -8.22 3.76
CA LYS A 151 -11.65 -9.25 4.47
C LYS A 151 -13.16 -9.10 4.32
N ASN A 152 -13.67 -7.88 4.44
CA ASN A 152 -15.12 -7.61 4.37
C ASN A 152 -15.70 -7.86 2.97
N ASP A 153 -14.87 -7.79 1.93
CA ASP A 153 -15.24 -8.10 0.56
C ASP A 153 -15.23 -9.61 0.26
N ILE A 154 -14.52 -10.39 1.07
CA ILE A 154 -14.22 -11.80 0.83
C ILE A 154 -15.03 -12.71 1.76
N VAL A 155 -15.05 -12.41 3.05
CA VAL A 155 -15.71 -13.26 4.06
C VAL A 155 -17.19 -12.99 4.05
N ARG A 156 -17.99 -14.05 3.88
CA ARG A 156 -19.43 -13.96 3.97
C ARG A 156 -19.83 -13.54 5.38
N SER A 157 -20.53 -12.40 5.50
CA SER A 157 -21.17 -12.02 6.75
C SER A 157 -22.16 -13.15 7.12
N SER A 158 -21.99 -13.75 8.31
CA SER A 158 -23.03 -14.58 8.89
C SER A 158 -24.22 -13.67 9.21
N SER A 159 -25.09 -13.43 8.21
CA SER A 159 -26.43 -12.90 8.48
C SER A 159 -27.10 -13.94 9.35
N GLY A 160 -27.24 -13.62 10.64
CA GLY A 160 -27.92 -14.45 11.61
C GLY A 160 -29.27 -14.87 11.06
N GLY A 161 -29.44 -16.16 10.84
CA GLY A 161 -30.77 -16.73 10.68
C GLY A 161 -31.55 -16.52 11.97
N GLN A 162 -32.36 -15.47 11.99
CA GLN A 162 -33.48 -15.43 12.88
C GLN A 162 -34.64 -16.11 12.12
N HIS A 163 -34.93 -17.31 12.51
CA HIS A 163 -36.24 -17.96 12.33
C HIS A 163 -36.83 -18.25 13.69
#